data_c8fe2e968c51ad8604d1677cbee238e9
#
_entry.id   c8fe2e968c51ad8604d1677cbee238e9
#
_cell.length_a   1.000
_cell.length_b   1.000
_cell.length_c   1.000
_cell.angle_alpha   90.00
_cell.angle_beta   90.00
_cell.angle_gamma   90.00
#
_symmetry.space_group_name_H-M   'P 1'
#
loop_
_entity.id
_entity.type
_entity.pdbx_description
1 polymer ?
#
loop_
_entity_poly.entity_id
_entity_poly.type
_entity_poly.pdbx_seq_one_letter_code
_entity_poly.pdbx_strand_id
1 'polypeptide(L)'
;VDRALRLDLLGEVIIMALFKWISGKRRHRAMAPGMLVVALFLIGGIYSIAATPDNATASNARSALIEEGKNIFMRGCSSCHGLNAEGSGIAPSLIGVGAASVDFQVATGRMPMADMSQQAMRKKPVYSPEEIAALAAYVASLAPGPAIPTAEQLNYERDGNVAEGGELFRTNCAMCHNAAAQGGALTAGKYAPTLMGVEPVHIYEAMITGPQAMPVFGDQAITPEEKLSIIKWIKSVESEGSYGGASLGKVGPVTEGLLGWVLGLGSLIGIAVWLATKAR
;
A
#
# COMPACT_ATOMS: atom_id res chain seq x y z
N VAL A 1 -46.77 -11.72 -22.09
CA VAL A 1 -47.35 -11.13 -20.86
C VAL A 1 -48.21 -12.15 -20.13
N ASP A 2 -48.96 -13.05 -20.85
CA ASP A 2 -49.94 -13.96 -20.23
C ASP A 2 -49.36 -15.17 -19.45
N ARG A 3 -48.13 -15.59 -19.76
CA ARG A 3 -47.47 -16.73 -19.06
C ARG A 3 -46.90 -16.35 -17.69
N ALA A 4 -46.36 -15.15 -17.54
CA ALA A 4 -45.80 -14.68 -16.27
C ALA A 4 -46.92 -14.43 -15.24
N LEU A 5 -48.04 -13.84 -15.67
CA LEU A 5 -49.22 -13.63 -14.81
C LEU A 5 -49.85 -14.93 -14.33
N ARG A 6 -49.85 -16.00 -15.14
CA ARG A 6 -50.35 -17.32 -14.75
C ARG A 6 -49.46 -18.02 -13.75
N LEU A 7 -48.17 -17.84 -13.83
CA LEU A 7 -47.18 -18.42 -12.86
C LEU A 7 -47.32 -17.74 -11.49
N ASP A 8 -47.51 -16.42 -11.44
CA ASP A 8 -47.72 -15.70 -10.18
C ASP A 8 -49.03 -16.10 -9.50
N LEU A 9 -50.12 -16.17 -10.26
CA LEU A 9 -51.44 -16.62 -9.71
C LEU A 9 -51.41 -18.06 -9.20
N LEU A 10 -50.71 -18.98 -9.89
CA LEU A 10 -50.49 -20.35 -9.42
C LEU A 10 -49.66 -20.42 -8.15
N GLY A 11 -48.64 -19.59 -8.03
CA GLY A 11 -47.79 -19.46 -6.85
C GLY A 11 -48.61 -19.00 -5.63
N GLU A 12 -49.41 -17.97 -5.77
CA GLU A 12 -50.28 -17.45 -4.68
C GLU A 12 -51.32 -18.49 -4.22
N VAL A 13 -51.94 -19.18 -5.17
CA VAL A 13 -52.94 -20.24 -4.84
C VAL A 13 -52.30 -21.40 -4.10
N ILE A 14 -51.11 -21.83 -4.50
CA ILE A 14 -50.36 -22.89 -3.85
C ILE A 14 -49.94 -22.46 -2.43
N ILE A 15 -49.43 -21.24 -2.26
CA ILE A 15 -49.03 -20.72 -0.95
C ILE A 15 -50.21 -20.60 -0.01
N MET A 16 -51.33 -20.09 -0.47
CA MET A 16 -52.55 -19.98 0.33
C MET A 16 -53.12 -21.37 0.71
N ALA A 17 -53.08 -22.35 -0.20
CA ALA A 17 -53.52 -23.72 0.06
C ALA A 17 -52.63 -24.41 1.10
N LEU A 18 -51.31 -24.26 0.99
CA LEU A 18 -50.34 -24.74 1.98
C LEU A 18 -50.54 -24.10 3.36
N PHE A 19 -50.76 -22.79 3.39
CA PHE A 19 -50.98 -22.05 4.67
C PHE A 19 -52.27 -22.52 5.35
N LYS A 20 -53.33 -22.76 4.58
CA LYS A 20 -54.62 -23.27 5.09
C LYS A 20 -54.51 -24.69 5.57
N TRP A 21 -53.76 -25.56 4.88
CA TRP A 21 -53.51 -26.92 5.29
C TRP A 21 -52.67 -27.02 6.59
N ILE A 22 -51.60 -26.22 6.70
CA ILE A 22 -50.74 -26.11 7.89
C ILE A 22 -51.51 -25.57 9.08
N SER A 23 -52.31 -24.52 8.89
CA SER A 23 -53.09 -23.89 9.97
C SER A 23 -54.18 -24.85 10.54
N GLY A 24 -54.78 -25.70 9.69
CA GLY A 24 -55.77 -26.68 10.12
C GLY A 24 -55.22 -27.83 10.98
N LYS A 25 -53.92 -28.14 10.87
CA LYS A 25 -53.24 -29.23 11.58
C LYS A 25 -52.38 -28.79 12.77
N ARG A 26 -52.40 -27.50 13.15
CA ARG A 26 -51.57 -26.92 14.24
C ARG A 26 -51.66 -27.64 15.59
N ARG A 27 -52.75 -28.33 15.86
CA ARG A 27 -52.98 -29.07 17.13
C ARG A 27 -52.54 -30.54 17.07
N HIS A 28 -52.01 -31.04 15.95
CA HIS A 28 -51.55 -32.41 15.87
C HIS A 28 -50.21 -32.55 16.57
N ARG A 29 -50.07 -33.60 17.45
CA ARG A 29 -48.88 -33.85 18.30
C ARG A 29 -47.56 -33.93 17.51
N ALA A 30 -47.59 -34.31 16.25
CA ALA A 30 -46.41 -34.41 15.38
C ALA A 30 -46.09 -33.14 14.60
N MET A 31 -46.92 -32.08 14.67
CA MET A 31 -46.68 -30.84 13.90
C MET A 31 -45.50 -30.04 14.42
N ALA A 32 -45.38 -29.89 15.73
CA ALA A 32 -44.26 -29.15 16.34
C ALA A 32 -42.90 -29.79 16.03
N PRO A 33 -42.68 -31.10 16.26
CA PRO A 33 -41.42 -31.74 15.90
C PRO A 33 -41.19 -31.78 14.38
N GLY A 34 -42.24 -31.96 13.57
CA GLY A 34 -42.12 -31.94 12.11
C GLY A 34 -41.70 -30.56 11.56
N MET A 35 -42.28 -29.45 12.06
CA MET A 35 -41.88 -28.10 11.69
C MET A 35 -40.42 -27.81 12.12
N LEU A 36 -40.01 -28.30 13.28
CA LEU A 36 -38.64 -28.11 13.75
C LEU A 36 -37.63 -28.84 12.85
N VAL A 37 -37.94 -30.04 12.43
CA VAL A 37 -37.11 -30.80 11.47
C VAL A 37 -37.03 -30.09 10.13
N VAL A 38 -38.16 -29.63 9.59
CA VAL A 38 -38.18 -28.86 8.33
C VAL A 38 -37.39 -27.55 8.47
N ALA A 39 -37.54 -26.82 9.57
CA ALA A 39 -36.78 -25.61 9.81
C ALA A 39 -35.26 -25.88 9.90
N LEU A 40 -34.85 -26.94 10.57
CA LEU A 40 -33.46 -27.36 10.65
C LEU A 40 -32.88 -27.73 9.26
N PHE A 41 -33.64 -28.46 8.45
CA PHE A 41 -33.23 -28.78 7.09
C PHE A 41 -33.15 -27.55 6.18
N LEU A 42 -34.09 -26.61 6.31
CA LEU A 42 -34.04 -25.33 5.56
C LEU A 42 -32.85 -24.48 5.99
N ILE A 43 -32.63 -24.29 7.29
CA ILE A 43 -31.50 -23.53 7.82
C ILE A 43 -30.19 -24.24 7.46
N GLY A 44 -30.08 -25.54 7.64
CA GLY A 44 -28.90 -26.35 7.27
C GLY A 44 -28.62 -26.31 5.76
N GLY A 45 -29.68 -26.41 4.94
CA GLY A 45 -29.58 -26.31 3.49
C GLY A 45 -29.14 -24.92 3.02
N ILE A 46 -29.73 -23.86 3.57
CA ILE A 46 -29.30 -22.47 3.29
C ILE A 46 -27.85 -22.24 3.76
N TYR A 47 -27.50 -22.72 4.95
CA TYR A 47 -26.13 -22.63 5.47
C TYR A 47 -25.12 -23.39 4.59
N SER A 48 -25.47 -24.63 4.12
CA SER A 48 -24.57 -25.40 3.27
C SER A 48 -24.35 -24.78 1.87
N ILE A 49 -25.33 -24.03 1.36
CA ILE A 49 -25.20 -23.27 0.10
C ILE A 49 -24.41 -21.95 0.33
N ALA A 50 -24.65 -21.29 1.46
CA ALA A 50 -23.96 -20.04 1.82
C ALA A 50 -22.52 -20.29 2.30
N ALA A 51 -22.23 -21.40 2.96
CA ALA A 51 -20.90 -21.86 3.33
C ALA A 51 -20.26 -22.59 2.15
N THR A 52 -19.88 -21.85 1.10
CA THR A 52 -19.17 -22.43 -0.04
C THR A 52 -17.82 -22.97 0.43
N PRO A 53 -17.34 -24.12 -0.10
CA PRO A 53 -16.02 -24.67 0.23
C PRO A 53 -14.88 -23.65 0.03
N ASP A 54 -15.05 -22.72 -0.90
CA ASP A 54 -14.10 -21.65 -1.18
C ASP A 54 -13.85 -20.73 0.03
N ASN A 55 -14.89 -20.38 0.79
CA ASN A 55 -14.74 -19.55 1.99
C ASN A 55 -14.00 -20.27 3.13
N ALA A 56 -14.22 -21.56 3.30
CA ALA A 56 -13.51 -22.36 4.30
C ALA A 56 -12.03 -22.54 3.91
N THR A 57 -11.75 -22.77 2.64
CA THR A 57 -10.39 -22.90 2.11
C THR A 57 -9.64 -21.59 2.22
N ALA A 58 -10.25 -20.46 1.84
CA ALA A 58 -9.66 -19.13 1.97
C ALA A 58 -9.39 -18.73 3.44
N SER A 59 -10.31 -19.09 4.36
CA SER A 59 -10.13 -18.86 5.80
C SER A 59 -8.96 -19.67 6.36
N ASN A 60 -8.84 -20.94 5.99
CA ASN A 60 -7.75 -21.80 6.41
C ASN A 60 -6.40 -21.33 5.85
N ALA A 61 -6.36 -20.93 4.57
CA ALA A 61 -5.16 -20.39 3.95
C ALA A 61 -4.71 -19.09 4.63
N ARG A 62 -5.64 -18.19 4.94
CA ARG A 62 -5.35 -16.97 5.69
C ARG A 62 -4.81 -17.25 7.09
N SER A 63 -5.40 -18.19 7.80
CA SER A 63 -4.95 -18.58 9.15
C SER A 63 -3.54 -19.17 9.11
N ALA A 64 -3.23 -20.01 8.12
CA ALA A 64 -1.90 -20.58 7.93
C ALA A 64 -0.86 -19.48 7.61
N LEU A 65 -1.23 -18.51 6.77
CA LEU A 65 -0.37 -17.37 6.43
C LEU A 65 -0.05 -16.50 7.67
N ILE A 66 -1.05 -16.24 8.52
CA ILE A 66 -0.88 -15.49 9.77
C ILE A 66 0.04 -16.24 10.73
N GLU A 67 -0.11 -17.55 10.87
CA GLU A 67 0.74 -18.35 11.76
C GLU A 67 2.18 -18.40 11.26
N GLU A 68 2.41 -18.54 9.95
CA GLU A 68 3.76 -18.45 9.37
C GLU A 68 4.36 -17.06 9.61
N GLY A 69 3.60 -15.98 9.39
CA GLY A 69 4.04 -14.62 9.67
C GLY A 69 4.42 -14.41 11.14
N LYS A 70 3.65 -14.99 12.07
CA LYS A 70 3.97 -14.99 13.50
C LYS A 70 5.29 -15.72 13.77
N ASN A 71 5.51 -16.87 13.16
CA ASN A 71 6.75 -17.63 13.31
C ASN A 71 7.96 -16.85 12.81
N ILE A 72 7.85 -16.15 11.68
CA ILE A 72 8.89 -15.28 11.15
C ILE A 72 9.13 -14.09 12.08
N PHE A 73 8.05 -13.44 12.54
CA PHE A 73 8.11 -12.32 13.49
C PHE A 73 8.85 -12.70 14.78
N MET A 74 8.53 -13.85 15.36
CA MET A 74 9.16 -14.32 16.59
C MET A 74 10.67 -14.56 16.43
N ARG A 75 11.13 -14.96 15.24
CA ARG A 75 12.56 -15.20 14.97
C ARG A 75 13.34 -13.94 14.64
N GLY A 76 12.71 -12.96 13.97
CA GLY A 76 13.42 -11.83 13.37
C GLY A 76 13.04 -10.44 13.88
N CYS A 77 11.92 -10.29 14.57
CA CYS A 77 11.35 -8.97 14.88
C CYS A 77 11.08 -8.79 16.39
N SER A 78 10.71 -9.84 17.10
CA SER A 78 10.27 -9.80 18.50
C SER A 78 11.30 -9.27 19.48
N SER A 79 12.59 -9.46 19.19
CA SER A 79 13.68 -8.96 20.03
C SER A 79 13.69 -7.42 20.17
N CYS A 80 13.22 -6.72 19.15
CA CYS A 80 13.13 -5.26 19.17
C CYS A 80 11.69 -4.78 19.40
N HIS A 81 10.70 -5.40 18.74
CA HIS A 81 9.29 -4.96 18.74
C HIS A 81 8.43 -5.57 19.85
N GLY A 82 9.02 -6.39 20.75
CA GLY A 82 8.31 -7.10 21.81
C GLY A 82 7.66 -8.40 21.32
N LEU A 83 7.38 -9.32 22.26
CA LEU A 83 6.85 -10.65 21.93
C LEU A 83 5.43 -10.60 21.33
N ASN A 84 4.65 -9.59 21.70
CA ASN A 84 3.29 -9.37 21.19
C ASN A 84 3.22 -8.16 20.25
N ALA A 85 4.36 -7.74 19.67
CA ALA A 85 4.50 -6.57 18.82
C ALA A 85 4.09 -5.23 19.49
N GLU A 86 4.11 -5.19 20.82
CA GLU A 86 3.75 -4.03 21.65
C GLU A 86 4.78 -2.91 21.60
N GLY A 87 5.95 -3.17 21.04
CA GLY A 87 7.07 -2.25 21.02
C GLY A 87 7.96 -2.40 22.25
N SER A 88 9.03 -1.61 22.29
CA SER A 88 10.02 -1.58 23.38
C SER A 88 10.65 -0.19 23.49
N GLY A 89 11.64 0.01 24.35
CA GLY A 89 12.42 1.24 24.44
C GLY A 89 13.25 1.57 23.19
N ILE A 90 13.42 0.60 22.28
CA ILE A 90 14.28 0.71 21.08
C ILE A 90 13.50 0.60 19.77
N ALA A 91 12.26 0.12 19.80
CA ALA A 91 11.44 -0.05 18.60
C ALA A 91 9.97 0.26 18.90
N PRO A 92 9.23 0.86 17.95
CA PRO A 92 7.83 1.21 18.15
C PRO A 92 6.93 -0.03 18.18
N SER A 93 5.73 0.14 18.74
CA SER A 93 4.64 -0.84 18.61
C SER A 93 4.26 -1.03 17.15
N LEU A 94 3.95 -2.28 16.78
CA LEU A 94 3.41 -2.63 15.46
C LEU A 94 1.89 -2.85 15.49
N ILE A 95 1.25 -2.67 16.65
CA ILE A 95 -0.20 -2.80 16.78
C ILE A 95 -0.88 -1.63 16.07
N GLY A 96 -1.67 -1.92 15.04
CA GLY A 96 -2.39 -0.91 14.25
C GLY A 96 -1.59 -0.24 13.12
N VAL A 97 -0.31 -0.62 12.90
CA VAL A 97 0.47 -0.05 11.79
C VAL A 97 0.02 -0.55 10.41
N GLY A 98 -0.69 -1.67 10.35
CA GLY A 98 -1.26 -2.23 9.13
C GLY A 98 -0.28 -2.98 8.23
N ALA A 99 -0.85 -3.70 7.25
CA ALA A 99 -0.09 -4.50 6.29
C ALA A 99 0.84 -3.64 5.42
N ALA A 100 0.37 -2.49 4.96
CA ALA A 100 1.14 -1.60 4.09
C ALA A 100 2.44 -1.09 4.72
N SER A 101 2.43 -0.82 6.04
CA SER A 101 3.65 -0.44 6.75
C SER A 101 4.68 -1.57 6.77
N VAL A 102 4.22 -2.81 6.96
CA VAL A 102 5.10 -3.98 6.99
C VAL A 102 5.68 -4.25 5.62
N ASP A 103 4.83 -4.26 4.60
CA ASP A 103 5.27 -4.46 3.21
C ASP A 103 6.30 -3.40 2.83
N PHE A 104 5.99 -2.13 3.00
CA PHE A 104 6.92 -1.05 2.72
C PHE A 104 8.27 -1.21 3.44
N GLN A 105 8.26 -1.45 4.75
CA GLN A 105 9.51 -1.50 5.53
C GLN A 105 10.35 -2.73 5.22
N VAL A 106 9.72 -3.88 5.02
CA VAL A 106 10.42 -5.16 4.83
C VAL A 106 10.78 -5.38 3.36
N ALA A 107 9.86 -5.09 2.41
CA ALA A 107 10.12 -5.24 0.99
C ALA A 107 11.14 -4.23 0.45
N THR A 108 11.27 -3.06 1.08
CA THR A 108 12.34 -2.11 0.75
C THR A 108 13.65 -2.37 1.53
N GLY A 109 13.70 -3.44 2.32
CA GLY A 109 14.86 -3.86 3.12
C GLY A 109 15.20 -2.94 4.27
N ARG A 110 14.35 -1.99 4.63
CA ARG A 110 14.56 -1.11 5.79
C ARG A 110 14.52 -1.89 7.08
N MET A 111 13.62 -2.86 7.17
CA MET A 111 13.54 -3.81 8.28
C MET A 111 13.96 -5.23 7.82
N PRO A 112 14.61 -5.99 8.70
CA PRO A 112 15.17 -5.60 9.98
C PRO A 112 16.33 -4.60 9.83
N MET A 113 16.48 -3.67 10.80
CA MET A 113 17.60 -2.72 10.78
C MET A 113 18.94 -3.45 10.99
N ALA A 114 19.99 -2.95 10.34
CA ALA A 114 21.33 -3.50 10.51
C ALA A 114 22.00 -2.99 11.79
N ASP A 115 21.65 -1.79 12.22
CA ASP A 115 22.14 -1.12 13.41
C ASP A 115 21.07 -0.21 14.02
N MET A 116 21.33 0.36 15.17
CA MET A 116 20.44 1.28 15.88
C MET A 116 20.60 2.73 15.39
N SER A 117 20.63 2.93 14.10
CA SER A 117 20.74 4.26 13.48
C SER A 117 19.44 5.06 13.59
N GLN A 118 19.54 6.39 13.42
CA GLN A 118 18.39 7.29 13.48
C GLN A 118 17.41 7.12 12.30
N GLN A 119 17.84 6.42 11.25
CA GLN A 119 17.06 6.23 10.03
C GLN A 119 17.29 4.82 9.46
N ALA A 120 16.21 4.10 9.19
CA ALA A 120 16.25 2.80 8.52
C ALA A 120 16.53 3.01 7.02
N MET A 121 17.74 2.64 6.61
CA MET A 121 18.22 2.79 5.23
C MET A 121 17.60 1.73 4.32
N ARG A 122 17.25 2.13 3.08
CA ARG A 122 16.88 1.16 2.03
C ARG A 122 18.06 0.24 1.72
N LYS A 123 17.82 -1.05 1.72
CA LYS A 123 18.81 -2.09 1.36
C LYS A 123 18.10 -3.27 0.67
N LYS A 124 18.86 -4.28 0.27
CA LYS A 124 18.28 -5.50 -0.29
C LYS A 124 17.39 -6.18 0.76
N PRO A 125 16.14 -6.57 0.41
CA PRO A 125 15.28 -7.32 1.31
C PRO A 125 15.94 -8.62 1.81
N VAL A 126 15.70 -8.96 3.05
CA VAL A 126 16.21 -10.20 3.69
C VAL A 126 15.23 -11.35 3.50
N TYR A 127 13.95 -11.03 3.44
CA TYR A 127 12.85 -11.99 3.33
C TYR A 127 12.35 -12.11 1.88
N SER A 128 11.80 -13.27 1.53
CA SER A 128 11.13 -13.48 0.25
C SER A 128 9.78 -12.74 0.20
N PRO A 129 9.21 -12.51 -1.00
CA PRO A 129 7.90 -11.89 -1.12
C PRO A 129 6.80 -12.64 -0.34
N GLU A 130 6.86 -13.98 -0.29
CA GLU A 130 5.91 -14.82 0.44
C GLU A 130 6.05 -14.64 1.95
N GLU A 131 7.28 -14.57 2.45
CA GLU A 131 7.57 -14.29 3.87
C GLU A 131 7.12 -12.89 4.27
N ILE A 132 7.30 -11.90 3.39
CA ILE A 132 6.84 -10.52 3.60
C ILE A 132 5.30 -10.48 3.65
N ALA A 133 4.62 -11.18 2.76
CA ALA A 133 3.16 -11.28 2.77
C ALA A 133 2.65 -11.94 4.06
N ALA A 134 3.35 -12.98 4.55
CA ALA A 134 3.01 -13.62 5.81
C ALA A 134 3.21 -12.69 7.01
N LEU A 135 4.34 -11.97 7.08
CA LEU A 135 4.59 -10.94 8.10
C LEU A 135 3.53 -9.84 8.09
N ALA A 136 3.18 -9.34 6.91
CA ALA A 136 2.15 -8.33 6.73
C ALA A 136 0.77 -8.83 7.21
N ALA A 137 0.42 -10.08 6.88
CA ALA A 137 -0.82 -10.71 7.32
C ALA A 137 -0.86 -10.87 8.85
N TYR A 138 0.25 -11.28 9.48
CA TYR A 138 0.34 -11.39 10.94
C TYR A 138 0.15 -10.04 11.62
N VAL A 139 0.89 -9.01 11.23
CA VAL A 139 0.78 -7.69 11.86
C VAL A 139 -0.60 -7.07 11.63
N ALA A 140 -1.17 -7.24 10.43
CA ALA A 140 -2.55 -6.79 10.15
C ALA A 140 -3.60 -7.53 11.00
N SER A 141 -3.31 -8.74 11.49
CA SER A 141 -4.21 -9.48 12.38
C SER A 141 -4.23 -8.95 13.81
N LEU A 142 -3.23 -8.16 14.21
CA LEU A 142 -3.13 -7.63 15.58
C LEU A 142 -4.10 -6.47 15.83
N ALA A 143 -4.29 -5.59 14.86
CA ALA A 143 -5.27 -4.51 14.89
C ALA A 143 -5.49 -3.91 13.49
N PRO A 144 -6.63 -3.23 13.24
CA PRO A 144 -6.88 -2.52 11.98
C PRO A 144 -5.81 -1.46 11.69
N GLY A 145 -5.41 -1.36 10.42
CA GLY A 145 -4.44 -0.38 9.92
C GLY A 145 -4.45 -0.32 8.40
N PRO A 146 -3.61 0.51 7.76
CA PRO A 146 -3.54 0.65 6.33
C PRO A 146 -3.28 -0.69 5.63
N ALA A 147 -4.09 -1.02 4.63
CA ALA A 147 -3.92 -2.22 3.81
C ALA A 147 -2.96 -1.97 2.65
N ILE A 148 -2.31 -3.03 2.17
CA ILE A 148 -1.55 -2.99 0.92
C ILE A 148 -2.52 -2.67 -0.21
N PRO A 149 -2.26 -1.66 -1.06
CA PRO A 149 -3.13 -1.32 -2.16
C PRO A 149 -3.16 -2.46 -3.19
N THR A 150 -4.35 -2.75 -3.72
CA THR A 150 -4.51 -3.75 -4.77
C THR A 150 -3.98 -3.24 -6.12
N ALA A 151 -3.68 -4.15 -7.03
CA ALA A 151 -3.24 -3.79 -8.39
C ALA A 151 -4.24 -2.88 -9.12
N GLU A 152 -5.55 -3.06 -8.87
CA GLU A 152 -6.59 -2.20 -9.44
C GLU A 152 -6.54 -0.78 -8.86
N GLN A 153 -6.29 -0.66 -7.54
CA GLN A 153 -6.12 0.63 -6.87
C GLN A 153 -4.82 1.34 -7.27
N LEU A 154 -3.82 0.62 -7.78
CA LEU A 154 -2.54 1.16 -8.22
C LEU A 154 -2.46 1.44 -9.73
N ASN A 155 -3.57 1.49 -10.43
CA ASN A 155 -3.57 1.72 -11.88
C ASN A 155 -3.31 3.19 -12.21
N TYR A 156 -2.12 3.69 -11.82
CA TYR A 156 -1.69 5.07 -12.06
C TYR A 156 -1.60 5.42 -13.55
N GLU A 157 -1.36 4.45 -14.44
CA GLU A 157 -1.31 4.69 -15.88
C GLU A 157 -2.68 5.10 -16.44
N ARG A 158 -3.76 4.46 -15.97
CA ARG A 158 -5.13 4.78 -16.36
C ARG A 158 -5.66 6.01 -15.62
N ASP A 159 -5.49 6.05 -14.31
CA ASP A 159 -6.24 6.94 -13.41
C ASP A 159 -5.43 8.17 -12.99
N GLY A 160 -4.11 8.18 -13.17
CA GLY A 160 -3.26 9.31 -12.84
C GLY A 160 -3.18 10.37 -13.94
N ASN A 161 -2.91 11.62 -13.53
CA ASN A 161 -2.65 12.77 -14.40
C ASN A 161 -1.27 13.35 -14.12
N VAL A 162 -0.37 13.35 -15.12
CA VAL A 162 1.04 13.81 -14.96
C VAL A 162 1.12 15.28 -14.56
N ALA A 163 0.33 16.16 -15.16
CA ALA A 163 0.39 17.60 -14.88
C ALA A 163 -0.04 17.93 -13.45
N GLU A 164 -1.17 17.35 -13.01
CA GLU A 164 -1.67 17.45 -11.64
C GLU A 164 -0.69 16.84 -10.64
N GLY A 165 -0.17 15.64 -10.92
CA GLY A 165 0.80 14.96 -10.08
C GLY A 165 2.08 15.78 -9.89
N GLY A 166 2.53 16.47 -10.93
CA GLY A 166 3.66 17.40 -10.86
C GLY A 166 3.39 18.62 -10.00
N GLU A 167 2.18 19.15 -10.01
CA GLU A 167 1.77 20.27 -9.14
C GLU A 167 1.68 19.82 -7.68
N LEU A 168 1.02 18.71 -7.43
CA LEU A 168 0.89 18.10 -6.09
C LEU A 168 2.24 17.73 -5.51
N PHE A 169 3.15 17.19 -6.33
CA PHE A 169 4.50 16.85 -5.88
C PHE A 169 5.29 18.10 -5.48
N ARG A 170 5.25 19.16 -6.28
CA ARG A 170 5.95 20.43 -5.97
C ARG A 170 5.46 21.06 -4.67
N THR A 171 4.17 20.98 -4.40
CA THR A 171 3.57 21.59 -3.20
C THR A 171 3.74 20.76 -1.95
N ASN A 172 3.73 19.43 -2.03
CA ASN A 172 3.70 18.54 -0.87
C ASN A 172 4.98 17.73 -0.64
N CYS A 173 5.77 17.46 -1.68
CA CYS A 173 6.84 16.47 -1.62
C CYS A 173 8.23 17.06 -1.91
N ALA A 174 8.31 18.05 -2.81
CA ALA A 174 9.59 18.58 -3.31
C ALA A 174 10.47 19.22 -2.24
N MET A 175 9.89 19.73 -1.16
CA MET A 175 10.65 20.31 -0.03
C MET A 175 11.61 19.28 0.59
N CYS A 176 11.22 18.00 0.65
CA CYS A 176 12.04 16.92 1.19
C CYS A 176 12.69 16.10 0.07
N HIS A 177 11.95 15.76 -0.98
CA HIS A 177 12.40 14.84 -2.03
C HIS A 177 13.07 15.52 -3.23
N ASN A 178 13.30 16.86 -3.17
CA ASN A 178 13.82 17.64 -4.30
C ASN A 178 12.82 17.77 -5.46
N ALA A 179 12.95 18.83 -6.26
CA ALA A 179 12.04 19.08 -7.38
C ALA A 179 12.08 18.02 -8.49
N ALA A 180 13.18 17.24 -8.58
CA ALA A 180 13.34 16.13 -9.51
C ALA A 180 13.20 14.74 -8.84
N ALA A 181 12.61 14.66 -7.64
CA ALA A 181 12.40 13.44 -6.87
C ALA A 181 13.69 12.65 -6.54
N GLN A 182 14.85 13.33 -6.54
CA GLN A 182 16.15 12.71 -6.28
C GLN A 182 16.49 12.56 -4.79
N GLY A 183 15.57 13.00 -3.92
CA GLY A 183 15.82 13.05 -2.49
C GLY A 183 16.58 14.29 -2.04
N GLY A 184 16.79 14.43 -0.74
CA GLY A 184 17.46 15.60 -0.18
C GLY A 184 17.83 15.42 1.30
N ALA A 185 18.72 16.27 1.77
CA ALA A 185 19.12 16.32 3.17
C ALA A 185 17.99 16.88 4.03
N LEU A 186 17.78 16.29 5.19
CA LEU A 186 16.86 16.71 6.23
C LEU A 186 17.62 17.12 7.48
N THR A 187 16.90 17.62 8.47
CA THR A 187 17.48 18.00 9.77
C THR A 187 18.04 16.81 10.53
N ALA A 188 18.99 17.05 11.42
CA ALA A 188 19.61 16.07 12.30
C ALA A 188 20.28 14.88 11.56
N GLY A 189 20.89 15.14 10.41
CA GLY A 189 21.60 14.10 9.64
C GLY A 189 20.71 13.08 8.93
N LYS A 190 19.41 13.27 8.92
CA LYS A 190 18.46 12.47 8.14
C LYS A 190 18.43 12.92 6.68
N TYR A 191 17.86 12.10 5.82
CA TYR A 191 17.64 12.46 4.42
C TYR A 191 16.33 11.83 3.90
N ALA A 192 15.70 12.52 2.95
CA ALA A 192 14.63 11.94 2.16
C ALA A 192 15.25 11.15 1.00
N PRO A 193 14.87 9.89 0.80
CA PRO A 193 15.47 9.06 -0.24
C PRO A 193 15.05 9.52 -1.64
N THR A 194 15.86 9.14 -2.64
CA THR A 194 15.42 9.24 -4.04
C THR A 194 14.19 8.37 -4.27
N LEU A 195 13.28 8.87 -5.09
CA LEU A 195 12.08 8.13 -5.53
C LEU A 195 12.30 7.43 -6.88
N MET A 196 13.47 7.61 -7.49
CA MET A 196 13.83 6.91 -8.72
C MET A 196 14.05 5.42 -8.46
N GLY A 197 13.52 4.57 -9.34
CA GLY A 197 13.59 3.11 -9.19
C GLY A 197 12.80 2.58 -7.99
N VAL A 198 11.84 3.33 -7.47
CA VAL A 198 10.93 2.85 -6.41
C VAL A 198 9.66 2.30 -7.05
N GLU A 199 9.25 1.11 -6.64
CA GLU A 199 8.01 0.51 -7.12
C GLU A 199 6.79 1.37 -6.77
N PRO A 200 5.79 1.48 -7.65
CA PRO A 200 4.59 2.29 -7.42
C PRO A 200 3.85 1.95 -6.12
N VAL A 201 3.79 0.67 -5.76
CA VAL A 201 3.18 0.20 -4.52
C VAL A 201 3.87 0.83 -3.30
N HIS A 202 5.18 0.81 -3.26
CA HIS A 202 5.94 1.37 -2.14
C HIS A 202 5.86 2.90 -2.07
N ILE A 203 5.67 3.60 -3.19
CA ILE A 203 5.41 5.04 -3.17
C ILE A 203 4.04 5.31 -2.54
N TYR A 204 3.02 4.55 -2.94
CA TYR A 204 1.67 4.67 -2.39
C TYR A 204 1.65 4.35 -0.89
N GLU A 205 2.25 3.24 -0.49
CA GLU A 205 2.36 2.81 0.90
C GLU A 205 3.08 3.85 1.77
N ALA A 206 4.18 4.44 1.27
CA ALA A 206 4.86 5.51 1.98
C ALA A 206 3.95 6.72 2.23
N MET A 207 3.11 7.09 1.27
CA MET A 207 2.15 8.20 1.46
C MET A 207 1.10 7.90 2.53
N ILE A 208 0.55 6.68 2.55
CA ILE A 208 -0.51 6.33 3.51
C ILE A 208 0.00 5.93 4.88
N THR A 209 1.28 5.58 5.02
CA THR A 209 1.86 5.12 6.30
C THR A 209 2.80 6.12 6.97
N GLY A 210 3.37 7.05 6.22
CA GLY A 210 4.26 8.08 6.74
C GLY A 210 5.52 7.51 7.41
N PRO A 211 6.41 6.80 6.69
CA PRO A 211 7.55 6.17 7.31
C PRO A 211 8.56 7.18 7.87
N GLN A 212 9.03 6.94 9.07
CA GLN A 212 10.07 7.73 9.75
C GLN A 212 9.71 9.22 9.92
N ALA A 213 10.36 10.13 9.19
CA ALA A 213 10.11 11.56 9.23
C ALA A 213 9.09 12.04 8.17
N MET A 214 8.62 11.16 7.30
CA MET A 214 7.62 11.48 6.30
C MET A 214 6.23 11.61 6.97
N PRO A 215 5.45 12.66 6.70
CA PRO A 215 4.09 12.75 7.22
C PRO A 215 3.16 11.72 6.53
N VAL A 216 2.08 11.36 7.21
CA VAL A 216 1.00 10.57 6.62
C VAL A 216 0.13 11.46 5.74
N PHE A 217 -0.05 11.09 4.49
CA PHE A 217 -0.96 11.74 3.56
C PHE A 217 -2.26 10.91 3.46
N GLY A 218 -3.16 11.11 4.43
CA GLY A 218 -4.48 10.49 4.40
C GLY A 218 -5.35 11.03 3.25
N ASP A 219 -6.44 10.33 2.94
CA ASP A 219 -7.31 10.64 1.80
C ASP A 219 -8.03 12.00 1.92
N GLN A 220 -8.05 12.57 3.11
CA GLN A 220 -8.53 13.94 3.37
C GLN A 220 -7.53 15.02 2.88
N ALA A 221 -6.24 14.70 2.85
CA ALA A 221 -5.19 15.64 2.46
C ALA A 221 -4.79 15.47 0.99
N ILE A 222 -4.65 14.24 0.54
CA ILE A 222 -4.37 13.84 -0.85
C ILE A 222 -5.23 12.63 -1.14
N THR A 223 -6.16 12.75 -2.07
CA THR A 223 -7.09 11.67 -2.43
C THR A 223 -6.37 10.48 -3.06
N PRO A 224 -6.98 9.29 -3.14
CA PRO A 224 -6.38 8.15 -3.83
C PRO A 224 -5.98 8.47 -5.29
N GLU A 225 -6.81 9.19 -6.04
CA GLU A 225 -6.57 9.59 -7.42
C GLU A 225 -5.40 10.57 -7.54
N GLU A 226 -5.30 11.51 -6.62
CA GLU A 226 -4.17 12.45 -6.53
C GLU A 226 -2.86 11.73 -6.20
N LYS A 227 -2.89 10.70 -5.35
CA LYS A 227 -1.72 9.83 -5.08
C LYS A 227 -1.26 9.11 -6.35
N LEU A 228 -2.21 8.60 -7.18
CA LEU A 228 -1.89 8.00 -8.47
C LEU A 228 -1.32 9.01 -9.45
N SER A 229 -1.82 10.25 -9.45
CA SER A 229 -1.27 11.35 -10.25
C SER A 229 0.18 11.68 -9.86
N ILE A 230 0.48 11.72 -8.57
CA ILE A 230 1.86 11.88 -8.06
C ILE A 230 2.76 10.73 -8.52
N ILE A 231 2.31 9.47 -8.40
CA ILE A 231 3.07 8.30 -8.85
C ILE A 231 3.33 8.38 -10.35
N LYS A 232 2.32 8.69 -11.15
CA LYS A 232 2.46 8.84 -12.60
C LYS A 232 3.49 9.90 -12.97
N TRP A 233 3.46 11.05 -12.28
CA TRP A 233 4.45 12.08 -12.49
C TRP A 233 5.87 11.62 -12.13
N ILE A 234 6.07 10.95 -10.99
CA ILE A 234 7.37 10.40 -10.61
C ILE A 234 7.89 9.44 -11.67
N LYS A 235 7.02 8.55 -12.18
CA LYS A 235 7.38 7.60 -13.23
C LYS A 235 7.67 8.27 -14.58
N SER A 236 6.99 9.37 -14.91
CA SER A 236 7.32 10.16 -16.11
C SER A 236 8.71 10.80 -15.99
N VAL A 237 9.03 11.41 -14.84
CA VAL A 237 10.36 11.96 -14.58
C VAL A 237 11.45 10.90 -14.63
N GLU A 238 11.16 9.69 -14.16
CA GLU A 238 12.08 8.54 -14.21
C GLU A 238 12.37 8.09 -15.64
N SER A 239 11.33 7.98 -16.47
CA SER A 239 11.42 7.49 -17.84
C SER A 239 11.91 8.53 -18.84
N GLU A 240 11.62 9.80 -18.60
CA GLU A 240 12.02 10.88 -19.50
C GLU A 240 13.54 11.13 -19.47
N GLY A 241 14.12 11.25 -20.65
CA GLY A 241 15.52 11.65 -20.84
C GLY A 241 15.72 13.14 -20.52
N SER A 242 16.97 13.59 -20.45
CA SER A 242 17.29 15.03 -20.45
C SER A 242 17.01 15.62 -21.82
N TYR A 243 16.25 16.70 -21.86
CA TYR A 243 16.05 17.51 -23.07
C TYR A 243 17.28 18.37 -23.33
N GLY A 244 18.30 17.75 -23.90
CA GLY A 244 19.59 18.39 -24.19
C GLY A 244 20.59 18.35 -23.04
N GLY A 245 21.87 18.29 -23.35
CA GLY A 245 22.97 18.27 -22.38
C GLY A 245 23.09 16.95 -21.59
N ALA A 246 24.00 16.95 -20.63
CA ALA A 246 24.20 15.85 -19.71
C ALA A 246 23.27 15.97 -18.51
N SER A 247 22.57 14.88 -18.18
CA SER A 247 21.57 14.88 -17.08
C SER A 247 22.17 15.04 -15.68
N LEU A 248 23.47 14.91 -15.50
CA LEU A 248 24.19 15.03 -14.21
C LEU A 248 23.45 14.35 -13.03
N GLY A 249 22.84 13.19 -13.30
CA GLY A 249 22.08 12.42 -12.32
C GLY A 249 20.69 12.97 -12.00
N LYS A 250 20.16 13.92 -12.78
CA LYS A 250 18.86 14.57 -12.55
C LYS A 250 18.74 15.24 -11.17
N VAL A 251 19.86 15.66 -10.57
CA VAL A 251 19.86 16.30 -9.23
C VAL A 251 19.31 17.73 -9.27
N GLY A 252 19.13 18.25 -10.48
CA GLY A 252 18.53 19.56 -10.72
C GLY A 252 19.54 20.67 -10.97
N PRO A 253 19.10 21.95 -10.99
CA PRO A 253 19.86 23.08 -11.51
C PRO A 253 21.15 23.42 -10.72
N VAL A 254 21.30 22.92 -9.48
CA VAL A 254 22.48 23.21 -8.66
C VAL A 254 23.74 22.56 -9.25
N THR A 255 23.68 21.29 -9.63
CA THR A 255 24.82 20.58 -10.25
C THR A 255 25.10 21.08 -11.66
N GLU A 256 24.07 21.36 -12.43
CA GLU A 256 24.17 21.89 -13.78
C GLU A 256 24.77 23.32 -13.74
N GLY A 257 24.27 24.15 -12.82
CA GLY A 257 24.81 25.51 -12.60
C GLY A 257 26.25 25.48 -12.12
N LEU A 258 26.62 24.61 -11.19
CA LEU A 258 28.01 24.46 -10.71
C LEU A 258 28.96 24.13 -11.85
N LEU A 259 28.57 23.17 -12.72
CA LEU A 259 29.39 22.82 -13.89
C LEU A 259 29.53 24.00 -14.84
N GLY A 260 28.44 24.72 -15.13
CA GLY A 260 28.44 25.93 -15.98
C GLY A 260 29.34 27.02 -15.43
N TRP A 261 29.28 27.28 -14.12
CA TRP A 261 30.14 28.29 -13.46
C TRP A 261 31.60 27.85 -13.45
N VAL A 262 31.93 26.63 -13.05
CA VAL A 262 33.32 26.18 -12.94
C VAL A 262 33.99 26.09 -14.32
N LEU A 263 33.35 25.44 -15.27
CA LEU A 263 33.90 25.27 -16.61
C LEU A 263 33.76 26.55 -17.48
N GLY A 264 32.58 27.17 -17.46
CA GLY A 264 32.31 28.37 -18.27
C GLY A 264 33.08 29.56 -17.77
N LEU A 265 32.82 30.02 -16.55
CA LEU A 265 33.45 31.19 -15.98
C LEU A 265 34.96 30.97 -15.74
N GLY A 266 35.33 29.77 -15.26
CA GLY A 266 36.74 29.41 -15.07
C GLY A 266 37.54 29.45 -16.37
N SER A 267 36.98 28.98 -17.48
CA SER A 267 37.60 29.05 -18.80
C SER A 267 37.72 30.50 -19.29
N LEU A 268 36.70 31.33 -19.10
CA LEU A 268 36.74 32.73 -19.48
C LEU A 268 37.82 33.50 -18.71
N ILE A 269 37.90 33.26 -17.38
CA ILE A 269 38.96 33.85 -16.53
C ILE A 269 40.35 33.38 -17.00
N GLY A 270 40.51 32.08 -17.26
CA GLY A 270 41.77 31.53 -17.75
C GLY A 270 42.20 32.15 -19.08
N ILE A 271 41.28 32.29 -20.02
CA ILE A 271 41.55 32.96 -21.32
C ILE A 271 41.90 34.46 -21.10
N ALA A 272 41.17 35.14 -20.26
CA ALA A 272 41.44 36.56 -19.98
C ALA A 272 42.85 36.77 -19.36
N VAL A 273 43.24 35.94 -18.39
CA VAL A 273 44.57 35.95 -17.80
C VAL A 273 45.64 35.63 -18.84
N TRP A 274 45.41 34.61 -19.68
CA TRP A 274 46.34 34.21 -20.74
C TRP A 274 46.55 35.37 -21.75
N LEU A 275 45.47 36.01 -22.20
CA LEU A 275 45.57 37.18 -23.10
C LEU A 275 46.33 38.35 -22.42
N ALA A 276 46.04 38.65 -21.15
CA ALA A 276 46.71 39.70 -20.42
C ALA A 276 48.22 39.45 -20.27
N THR A 277 48.66 38.22 -20.10
CA THR A 277 50.07 37.86 -20.03
C THR A 277 50.78 37.93 -21.37
N LYS A 278 50.07 37.79 -22.49
CA LYS A 278 50.63 37.94 -23.85
C LYS A 278 50.67 39.38 -24.35
N ALA A 279 49.93 40.28 -23.74
CA ALA A 279 49.86 41.70 -24.11
C ALA A 279 50.98 42.55 -23.49
N ARG A 280 51.91 41.95 -22.76
CA ARG A 280 53.11 42.61 -22.18
C ARG A 280 54.33 42.42 -23.04
#